data_06f07c24e9995082c9b7608003fc9813
#
_entry.id   06f07c24e9995082c9b7608003fc9813
#
_cell.length_a   1.000
_cell.length_b   1.000
_cell.length_c   1.000
_cell.angle_alpha   90.00
_cell.angle_beta   90.00
_cell.angle_gamma   90.00
#
_symmetry.space_group_name_H-M   'P 1'
#
loop_
_entity.id
_entity.type
_entity.pdbx_description
1 polymer ?
#
loop_
_entity_poly.entity_id
_entity_poly.type
_entity_poly.pdbx_seq_one_letter_code
_entity_poly.pdbx_strand_id
1 'polypeptide(L)'
;RDRSVSRGLGDVYKRQIEHCSATLASIKAANLCNMTFSSKEELEDQISYWSACLEPKGIHIFVLREHETRALVYVYREGLLQKELENPENAAFLKSYGYENTDIAYALNRLKTRVAECKEGFPHEIGVFLNYPLGDVIGFIENKGHNYKCKGCWKVYCNECETQKTFQRYQKCRNVYLRLWKQGRSVLQLTVAV
;
A
#
# COMPACT_ATOMS: atom_id res chain seq x y z
N ARG A 1 26.59 1.89 -23.53
CA ARG A 1 25.67 0.73 -23.40
C ARG A 1 24.86 0.69 -22.08
N ASP A 2 24.92 1.74 -21.21
CA ASP A 2 24.31 1.71 -19.86
C ASP A 2 23.14 2.68 -19.63
N ARG A 3 22.67 3.38 -20.65
CA ARG A 3 21.60 4.40 -20.48
C ARG A 3 20.16 3.85 -20.54
N SER A 4 19.94 2.65 -21.08
CA SER A 4 18.58 2.07 -21.19
C SER A 4 18.15 1.35 -19.91
N VAL A 5 19.05 0.63 -19.26
CA VAL A 5 18.81 -0.04 -17.96
C VAL A 5 18.59 0.98 -16.84
N SER A 6 19.36 2.08 -16.84
CA SER A 6 19.24 3.18 -15.89
C SER A 6 17.90 3.94 -15.99
N ARG A 7 17.30 4.05 -17.18
CA ARG A 7 15.98 4.70 -17.36
C ARG A 7 14.84 3.84 -16.84
N GLY A 8 14.85 2.53 -17.09
CA GLY A 8 13.82 1.62 -16.58
C GLY A 8 13.81 1.53 -15.04
N LEU A 9 14.97 1.45 -14.42
CA LEU A 9 15.12 1.50 -12.96
C LEU A 9 14.65 2.86 -12.37
N GLY A 10 14.98 3.97 -13.00
CA GLY A 10 14.56 5.30 -12.56
C GLY A 10 13.04 5.48 -12.57
N ASP A 11 12.34 4.93 -13.54
CA ASP A 11 10.87 5.00 -13.62
C ASP A 11 10.19 4.09 -12.58
N VAL A 12 10.76 2.93 -12.25
CA VAL A 12 10.30 2.06 -11.16
C VAL A 12 10.44 2.77 -9.82
N TYR A 13 11.59 3.37 -9.55
CA TYR A 13 11.84 4.14 -8.30
C TYR A 13 10.89 5.34 -8.14
N LYS A 14 10.66 6.07 -9.23
CA LYS A 14 9.72 7.19 -9.24
C LYS A 14 8.31 6.74 -8.85
N ARG A 15 7.82 5.63 -9.42
CA ARG A 15 6.50 5.08 -9.10
C ARG A 15 6.39 4.65 -7.65
N GLN A 16 7.42 4.02 -7.09
CA GLN A 16 7.45 3.65 -5.67
C GLN A 16 7.34 4.88 -4.76
N ILE A 17 8.07 5.95 -5.05
CA ILE A 17 7.98 7.21 -4.31
C ILE A 17 6.58 7.82 -4.48
N GLU A 18 6.05 7.87 -5.69
CA GLU A 18 4.74 8.44 -5.96
C GLU A 18 3.61 7.74 -5.21
N HIS A 19 3.67 6.42 -5.10
CA HIS A 19 2.60 5.61 -4.50
C HIS A 19 2.85 5.28 -3.03
N CYS A 20 4.10 5.14 -2.60
CA CYS A 20 4.45 4.63 -1.27
C CYS A 20 5.04 5.67 -0.32
N SER A 21 5.17 6.94 -0.71
CA SER A 21 5.82 7.98 0.10
C SER A 21 5.27 8.07 1.53
N ALA A 22 3.95 7.96 1.72
CA ALA A 22 3.34 8.01 3.04
C ALA A 22 3.73 6.80 3.92
N THR A 23 3.87 5.62 3.33
CA THR A 23 4.37 4.43 4.03
C THR A 23 5.87 4.53 4.30
N LEU A 24 6.66 5.01 3.33
CA LEU A 24 8.09 5.26 3.52
C LEU A 24 8.36 6.29 4.63
N ALA A 25 7.48 7.28 4.78
CA ALA A 25 7.54 8.32 5.81
C ALA A 25 6.96 7.90 7.17
N SER A 26 6.49 6.68 7.35
CA SER A 26 5.84 6.19 8.58
C SER A 26 4.58 6.95 9.00
N ILE A 27 3.84 7.54 8.04
CA ILE A 27 2.58 8.24 8.30
C ILE A 27 1.35 7.47 7.80
N LYS A 28 1.56 6.32 7.17
CA LYS A 28 0.52 5.40 6.71
C LYS A 28 1.00 3.96 6.85
N ALA A 29 0.12 3.05 7.23
CA ALA A 29 0.48 1.65 7.44
C ALA A 29 0.90 0.95 6.15
N ALA A 30 0.21 1.18 5.05
CA ALA A 30 0.51 0.49 3.80
C ALA A 30 0.02 1.23 2.54
N ASN A 31 0.61 0.86 1.42
CA ASN A 31 0.21 1.27 0.08
C ASN A 31 0.24 0.09 -0.90
N LEU A 32 -0.54 0.21 -1.96
CA LEU A 32 -0.45 -0.64 -3.15
C LEU A 32 0.36 0.06 -4.24
N CYS A 33 1.21 -0.68 -4.92
CA CYS A 33 1.85 -0.21 -6.14
C CYS A 33 1.89 -1.34 -7.18
N ASN A 34 1.98 -0.95 -8.46
CA ASN A 34 2.20 -1.90 -9.53
C ASN A 34 3.68 -1.91 -9.88
N MET A 35 4.25 -3.10 -9.95
CA MET A 35 5.58 -3.35 -10.50
C MET A 35 5.43 -4.00 -11.88
N THR A 36 6.31 -3.64 -12.80
CA THR A 36 6.41 -4.25 -14.13
C THR A 36 7.66 -5.10 -14.20
N PHE A 37 7.59 -6.23 -14.88
CA PHE A 37 8.71 -7.16 -15.08
C PHE A 37 8.61 -7.80 -16.47
N SER A 38 9.72 -8.28 -16.96
CA SER A 38 9.82 -8.98 -18.27
C SER A 38 9.90 -10.49 -18.10
N SER A 39 10.35 -10.96 -16.92
CA SER A 39 10.39 -12.37 -16.56
C SER A 39 10.11 -12.55 -15.07
N LYS A 40 9.78 -13.78 -14.69
CA LYS A 40 9.52 -14.10 -13.28
C LYS A 40 10.77 -13.94 -12.42
N GLU A 41 11.93 -14.30 -12.94
CA GLU A 41 13.23 -14.11 -12.29
C GLU A 41 13.48 -12.62 -12.02
N GLU A 42 13.17 -11.74 -12.97
CA GLU A 42 13.31 -10.28 -12.77
C GLU A 42 12.40 -9.78 -11.63
N LEU A 43 11.16 -10.27 -11.52
CA LEU A 43 10.28 -9.92 -10.41
C LEU A 43 10.86 -10.39 -9.07
N GLU A 44 11.31 -11.64 -9.01
CA GLU A 44 11.89 -12.22 -7.79
C GLU A 44 13.16 -11.46 -7.36
N ASP A 45 14.01 -11.09 -8.29
CA ASP A 45 15.21 -10.26 -8.04
C ASP A 45 14.84 -8.87 -7.53
N GLN A 46 13.86 -8.21 -8.15
CA GLN A 46 13.37 -6.91 -7.70
C GLN A 46 12.79 -6.97 -6.29
N ILE A 47 11.94 -7.95 -6.00
CA ILE A 47 11.34 -8.13 -4.66
C ILE A 47 12.43 -8.42 -3.63
N SER A 48 13.36 -9.34 -3.91
CA SER A 48 14.46 -9.69 -3.02
C SER A 48 15.35 -8.48 -2.71
N TYR A 49 15.70 -7.70 -3.72
CA TYR A 49 16.50 -6.47 -3.56
C TYR A 49 15.79 -5.46 -2.64
N TRP A 50 14.49 -5.21 -2.90
CA TRP A 50 13.75 -4.23 -2.11
C TRP A 50 13.48 -4.71 -0.70
N SER A 51 13.18 -5.99 -0.50
CA SER A 51 13.03 -6.57 0.84
C SER A 51 14.31 -6.41 1.64
N ALA A 52 15.45 -6.80 1.09
CA ALA A 52 16.74 -6.63 1.76
C ALA A 52 17.06 -5.17 2.13
N CYS A 53 16.64 -4.20 1.30
CA CYS A 53 16.86 -2.79 1.54
C CYS A 53 15.91 -2.18 2.57
N LEU A 54 14.65 -2.62 2.62
CA LEU A 54 13.56 -1.95 3.36
C LEU A 54 13.21 -2.64 4.68
N GLU A 55 13.37 -3.96 4.79
CA GLU A 55 13.11 -4.72 6.02
C GLU A 55 13.89 -4.20 7.24
N PRO A 56 15.18 -3.82 7.13
CA PRO A 56 15.90 -3.21 8.26
C PRO A 56 15.30 -1.88 8.74
N LYS A 57 14.38 -1.30 7.97
CA LYS A 57 13.65 -0.07 8.29
C LYS A 57 12.18 -0.34 8.67
N GLY A 58 11.81 -1.60 8.88
CA GLY A 58 10.46 -2.02 9.27
C GLY A 58 9.43 -1.95 8.15
N ILE A 59 9.87 -1.95 6.89
CA ILE A 59 8.98 -2.00 5.72
C ILE A 59 9.13 -3.35 5.02
N HIS A 60 8.00 -3.98 4.78
CA HIS A 60 7.89 -5.27 4.12
C HIS A 60 7.15 -5.16 2.80
N ILE A 61 7.38 -6.12 1.92
CA ILE A 61 6.79 -6.20 0.59
C ILE A 61 6.10 -7.54 0.44
N PHE A 62 4.87 -7.52 -0.05
CA PHE A 62 4.08 -8.72 -0.28
C PHE A 62 3.40 -8.66 -1.65
N VAL A 63 3.57 -9.69 -2.48
CA VAL A 63 2.95 -9.77 -3.80
C VAL A 63 1.53 -10.32 -3.65
N LEU A 64 0.55 -9.47 -3.88
CA LEU A 64 -0.87 -9.82 -3.80
C LEU A 64 -1.38 -10.51 -5.06
N ARG A 65 -0.94 -10.07 -6.24
CA ARG A 65 -1.37 -10.62 -7.52
C ARG A 65 -0.30 -10.42 -8.58
N GLU A 66 -0.09 -11.44 -9.38
CA GLU A 66 0.73 -11.40 -10.58
C GLU A 66 -0.16 -11.58 -11.82
N HIS A 67 0.10 -10.84 -12.86
CA HIS A 67 -0.58 -10.96 -14.14
C HIS A 67 0.37 -10.57 -15.28
N GLU A 68 0.69 -11.53 -16.15
CA GLU A 68 1.59 -11.35 -17.30
C GLU A 68 2.91 -10.65 -16.93
N THR A 69 2.99 -9.35 -17.18
CA THR A 69 4.18 -8.50 -16.96
C THR A 69 4.01 -7.50 -15.81
N ARG A 70 3.01 -7.71 -14.95
CA ARG A 70 2.68 -6.80 -13.86
C ARG A 70 2.42 -7.56 -12.56
N ALA A 71 2.95 -7.03 -11.47
CA ALA A 71 2.64 -7.49 -10.13
C ALA A 71 1.97 -6.37 -9.33
N LEU A 72 0.89 -6.69 -8.62
CA LEU A 72 0.31 -5.84 -7.60
C LEU A 72 1.03 -6.14 -6.29
N VAL A 73 1.71 -5.14 -5.80
CA VAL A 73 2.59 -5.25 -4.63
C VAL A 73 2.02 -4.43 -3.48
N TYR A 74 1.95 -5.03 -2.32
CA TYR A 74 1.57 -4.42 -1.06
C TYR A 74 2.83 -4.09 -0.26
N VAL A 75 3.05 -2.80 -0.03
CA VAL A 75 4.20 -2.28 0.72
C VAL A 75 3.68 -1.80 2.07
N TYR A 76 4.18 -2.35 3.17
CA TYR A 76 3.61 -2.08 4.48
C TYR A 76 4.66 -1.95 5.58
N ARG A 77 4.29 -1.25 6.64
CA ARG A 77 5.02 -1.20 7.90
C ARG A 77 4.42 -2.19 8.87
N GLU A 78 5.22 -3.17 9.27
CA GLU A 78 4.79 -4.26 10.14
C GLU A 78 4.10 -3.77 11.41
N GLY A 79 4.77 -2.91 12.18
CA GLY A 79 4.22 -2.41 13.44
C GLY A 79 2.97 -1.54 13.30
N LEU A 80 2.80 -0.82 12.16
CA LEU A 80 1.59 -0.05 11.92
C LEU A 80 0.45 -0.95 11.44
N LEU A 81 0.75 -1.92 10.55
CA LEU A 81 -0.25 -2.86 10.08
C LEU A 81 -0.77 -3.73 11.23
N GLN A 82 0.13 -4.21 12.10
CA GLN A 82 -0.26 -5.01 13.27
C GLN A 82 -1.25 -4.26 14.16
N LYS A 83 -1.02 -2.96 14.43
CA LYS A 83 -1.95 -2.12 15.18
C LYS A 83 -3.31 -1.99 14.52
N GLU A 84 -3.36 -1.88 13.19
CA GLU A 84 -4.63 -1.83 12.46
C GLU A 84 -5.38 -3.16 12.53
N LEU A 85 -4.69 -4.29 12.40
CA LEU A 85 -5.30 -5.62 12.49
C LEU A 85 -5.76 -5.98 13.90
N GLU A 86 -5.04 -5.52 14.94
CA GLU A 86 -5.37 -5.73 16.34
C GLU A 86 -6.42 -4.74 16.88
N ASN A 87 -6.74 -3.68 16.14
CA ASN A 87 -7.82 -2.79 16.52
C ASN A 87 -9.12 -3.58 16.65
N PRO A 88 -9.83 -3.56 17.81
CA PRO A 88 -10.99 -4.41 18.04
C PRO A 88 -12.11 -4.26 17.01
N GLU A 89 -12.36 -3.05 16.53
CA GLU A 89 -13.39 -2.80 15.51
C GLU A 89 -12.98 -3.36 14.16
N ASN A 90 -11.72 -3.15 13.75
CA ASN A 90 -11.16 -3.70 12.52
C ASN A 90 -11.13 -5.24 12.56
N ALA A 91 -10.69 -5.82 13.69
CA ALA A 91 -10.64 -7.27 13.88
C ALA A 91 -12.03 -7.90 13.80
N ALA A 92 -13.04 -7.31 14.47
CA ALA A 92 -14.43 -7.77 14.40
C ALA A 92 -15.00 -7.69 12.98
N PHE A 93 -14.72 -6.59 12.27
CA PHE A 93 -15.09 -6.41 10.87
C PHE A 93 -14.43 -7.45 9.97
N LEU A 94 -13.12 -7.63 10.05
CA LEU A 94 -12.38 -8.61 9.25
C LEU A 94 -12.83 -10.03 9.53
N LYS A 95 -13.17 -10.36 10.78
CA LYS A 95 -13.71 -11.68 11.15
C LYS A 95 -14.98 -12.01 10.37
N SER A 96 -15.86 -11.03 10.11
CA SER A 96 -17.07 -11.22 9.30
C SER A 96 -16.76 -11.55 7.83
N TYR A 97 -15.53 -11.26 7.36
CA TYR A 97 -15.01 -11.60 6.02
C TYR A 97 -14.14 -12.87 6.01
N GLY A 98 -14.10 -13.62 7.13
CA GLY A 98 -13.38 -14.88 7.22
C GLY A 98 -11.89 -14.75 7.53
N TYR A 99 -11.49 -13.66 8.20
CA TYR A 99 -10.17 -13.51 8.81
C TYR A 99 -10.26 -13.98 10.28
N GLU A 100 -9.73 -15.16 10.56
CA GLU A 100 -9.92 -15.84 11.85
C GLU A 100 -9.02 -15.29 12.95
N ASN A 101 -7.89 -14.68 12.60
CA ASN A 101 -6.95 -14.07 13.53
C ASN A 101 -6.29 -12.83 12.92
N THR A 102 -5.52 -12.10 13.75
CA THR A 102 -4.86 -10.83 13.41
C THR A 102 -3.37 -10.99 13.09
N ASP A 103 -2.87 -12.22 12.96
CA ASP A 103 -1.51 -12.48 12.49
C ASP A 103 -1.31 -11.94 11.08
N ILE A 104 -0.26 -11.16 10.86
CA ILE A 104 -0.01 -10.47 9.58
C ILE A 104 0.16 -11.48 8.44
N ALA A 105 0.94 -12.54 8.66
CA ALA A 105 1.22 -13.51 7.60
C ALA A 105 -0.07 -14.23 7.19
N TYR A 106 -0.88 -14.64 8.18
CA TYR A 106 -2.19 -15.23 7.94
C TYR A 106 -3.11 -14.24 7.20
N ALA A 107 -3.24 -13.01 7.70
CA ALA A 107 -4.15 -12.00 7.15
C ALA A 107 -3.78 -11.64 5.70
N LEU A 108 -2.48 -11.47 5.39
CA LEU A 108 -2.02 -11.18 4.03
C LEU A 108 -2.23 -12.35 3.06
N ASN A 109 -2.01 -13.59 3.49
CA ASN A 109 -2.30 -14.77 2.68
C ASN A 109 -3.81 -14.91 2.42
N ARG A 110 -4.66 -14.64 3.42
CA ARG A 110 -6.11 -14.61 3.24
C ARG A 110 -6.50 -13.49 2.27
N LEU A 111 -5.96 -12.28 2.42
CA LEU A 111 -6.19 -11.16 1.50
C LEU A 111 -5.79 -11.52 0.06
N LYS A 112 -4.64 -12.17 -0.12
CA LYS A 112 -4.17 -12.64 -1.44
C LYS A 112 -5.19 -13.58 -2.09
N THR A 113 -5.71 -14.54 -1.32
CA THR A 113 -6.78 -15.44 -1.79
C THR A 113 -8.02 -14.66 -2.18
N ARG A 114 -8.47 -13.74 -1.35
CA ARG A 114 -9.64 -12.89 -1.61
C ARG A 114 -9.46 -12.04 -2.87
N VAL A 115 -8.26 -11.47 -3.08
CA VAL A 115 -7.91 -10.71 -4.29
C VAL A 115 -7.95 -11.60 -5.53
N ALA A 116 -7.51 -12.85 -5.44
CA ALA A 116 -7.56 -13.82 -6.55
C ALA A 116 -8.99 -14.27 -6.88
N GLU A 117 -9.87 -14.38 -5.89
CA GLU A 117 -11.28 -14.73 -6.05
C GLU A 117 -12.11 -13.60 -6.67
N CYS A 118 -11.70 -12.34 -6.50
CA CYS A 118 -12.38 -11.19 -7.09
C CYS A 118 -12.20 -11.14 -8.61
N LYS A 119 -13.30 -11.33 -9.35
CA LYS A 119 -13.30 -11.23 -10.82
C LYS A 119 -13.08 -9.80 -11.31
N GLU A 120 -13.63 -8.83 -10.58
CA GLU A 120 -13.51 -7.40 -10.91
C GLU A 120 -13.13 -6.60 -9.66
N GLY A 121 -12.13 -5.71 -9.78
CA GLY A 121 -11.71 -4.82 -8.71
C GLY A 121 -10.93 -5.51 -7.59
N PHE A 122 -11.29 -5.17 -6.37
CA PHE A 122 -10.66 -5.63 -5.13
C PHE A 122 -11.72 -5.99 -4.08
N PRO A 123 -11.42 -6.94 -3.18
CA PRO A 123 -12.25 -7.17 -2.00
C PRO A 123 -12.26 -5.88 -1.17
N HIS A 124 -13.45 -5.42 -0.77
CA HIS A 124 -13.59 -4.07 -0.19
C HIS A 124 -12.94 -3.93 1.19
N GLU A 125 -12.80 -5.03 1.92
CA GLU A 125 -12.08 -5.07 3.20
C GLU A 125 -10.58 -4.72 3.08
N ILE A 126 -10.02 -4.69 1.87
CA ILE A 126 -8.64 -4.22 1.62
C ILE A 126 -8.44 -2.78 2.13
N GLY A 127 -9.50 -1.99 2.26
CA GLY A 127 -9.44 -0.65 2.82
C GLY A 127 -8.85 -0.62 4.23
N VAL A 128 -9.14 -1.63 5.06
CA VAL A 128 -8.55 -1.77 6.41
C VAL A 128 -7.03 -1.95 6.30
N PHE A 129 -6.59 -2.84 5.40
CA PHE A 129 -5.16 -3.07 5.13
C PHE A 129 -4.46 -1.84 4.57
N LEU A 130 -5.19 -0.93 3.93
CA LEU A 130 -4.68 0.34 3.42
C LEU A 130 -4.79 1.48 4.43
N ASN A 131 -5.12 1.17 5.70
CA ASN A 131 -5.26 2.16 6.78
C ASN A 131 -6.31 3.22 6.46
N TYR A 132 -7.42 2.82 5.81
CA TYR A 132 -8.59 3.68 5.65
C TYR A 132 -9.46 3.59 6.90
N PRO A 133 -10.10 4.69 7.33
CA PRO A 133 -11.05 4.65 8.44
C PRO A 133 -12.13 3.58 8.21
N LEU A 134 -12.39 2.74 9.22
CA LEU A 134 -13.36 1.66 9.10
C LEU A 134 -14.75 2.16 8.66
N GLY A 135 -15.18 3.32 9.18
CA GLY A 135 -16.44 3.94 8.75
C GLY A 135 -16.50 4.28 7.26
N ASP A 136 -15.36 4.61 6.64
CA ASP A 136 -15.29 4.85 5.19
C ASP A 136 -15.31 3.54 4.41
N VAL A 137 -14.67 2.48 4.93
CA VAL A 137 -14.72 1.13 4.33
C VAL A 137 -16.15 0.58 4.35
N ILE A 138 -16.82 0.65 5.49
CA ILE A 138 -18.22 0.20 5.65
C ILE A 138 -19.14 1.06 4.76
N GLY A 139 -19.00 2.38 4.82
CA GLY A 139 -19.79 3.30 3.99
C GLY A 139 -19.64 3.03 2.49
N PHE A 140 -18.43 2.68 2.04
CA PHE A 140 -18.21 2.29 0.64
C PHE A 140 -18.97 1.01 0.27
N ILE A 141 -18.96 0.01 1.14
CA ILE A 141 -19.66 -1.27 0.92
C ILE A 141 -21.17 -1.06 0.88
N GLU A 142 -21.73 -0.40 1.90
CA GLU A 142 -23.16 -0.16 2.04
C GLU A 142 -23.73 0.68 0.90
N ASN A 143 -23.00 1.70 0.46
CA ASN A 143 -23.40 2.58 -0.63
C ASN A 143 -22.92 2.12 -2.01
N LYS A 144 -22.28 0.94 -2.12
CA LYS A 144 -21.73 0.41 -3.39
C LYS A 144 -20.84 1.43 -4.11
N GLY A 145 -20.08 2.20 -3.33
CA GLY A 145 -19.21 3.25 -3.84
C GLY A 145 -19.92 4.53 -4.28
N HIS A 146 -21.21 4.70 -4.04
CA HIS A 146 -21.97 5.92 -4.31
C HIS A 146 -22.17 6.74 -3.04
N ASN A 147 -22.79 7.93 -3.14
CA ASN A 147 -23.20 8.77 -2.01
C ASN A 147 -22.06 9.18 -1.06
N TYR A 148 -20.81 9.25 -1.54
CA TYR A 148 -19.67 9.70 -0.75
C TYR A 148 -19.70 11.24 -0.58
N LYS A 149 -19.20 11.72 0.57
CA LYS A 149 -19.11 13.15 0.88
C LYS A 149 -18.04 13.84 0.03
N CYS A 150 -16.87 13.22 -0.06
CA CYS A 150 -15.78 13.67 -0.92
C CYS A 150 -14.89 12.50 -1.37
N LYS A 151 -14.01 12.74 -2.35
CA LYS A 151 -13.08 11.75 -2.90
C LYS A 151 -11.65 12.30 -2.93
N GLY A 152 -10.72 11.52 -2.43
CA GLY A 152 -9.29 11.77 -2.51
C GLY A 152 -8.52 10.46 -2.70
N CYS A 153 -7.70 10.07 -1.73
CA CYS A 153 -7.04 8.76 -1.75
C CYS A 153 -8.04 7.59 -1.66
N TRP A 154 -9.20 7.86 -1.08
CA TRP A 154 -10.39 6.97 -1.07
C TRP A 154 -11.67 7.80 -1.10
N LYS A 155 -12.84 7.14 -1.15
CA LYS A 155 -14.16 7.77 -1.04
C LYS A 155 -14.55 7.89 0.43
N VAL A 156 -14.88 9.08 0.88
CA VAL A 156 -15.12 9.45 2.28
C VAL A 156 -16.61 9.43 2.59
N TYR A 157 -17.00 8.75 3.65
CA TYR A 157 -18.38 8.64 4.12
C TYR A 157 -18.58 9.21 5.53
N CYS A 158 -17.50 9.24 6.33
CA CYS A 158 -17.50 9.82 7.67
C CYS A 158 -16.45 10.93 7.77
N ASN A 159 -16.32 11.61 8.89
CA ASN A 159 -15.25 12.54 9.29
C ASN A 159 -14.52 13.29 8.14
N GLU A 160 -15.26 13.92 7.23
CA GLU A 160 -14.73 14.56 6.02
C GLU A 160 -13.59 15.52 6.33
N CYS A 161 -13.75 16.37 7.34
CA CYS A 161 -12.76 17.38 7.70
C CYS A 161 -11.40 16.75 8.09
N GLU A 162 -11.40 15.73 8.94
CA GLU A 162 -10.17 15.05 9.36
C GLU A 162 -9.54 14.23 8.22
N THR A 163 -10.38 13.64 7.38
CA THR A 163 -9.91 12.90 6.22
C THR A 163 -9.26 13.82 5.19
N GLN A 164 -9.81 15.01 4.95
CA GLN A 164 -9.19 16.02 4.06
C GLN A 164 -7.83 16.47 4.57
N LYS A 165 -7.66 16.69 5.90
CA LYS A 165 -6.35 16.99 6.50
C LYS A 165 -5.36 15.84 6.27
N THR A 166 -5.82 14.59 6.37
CA THR A 166 -5.01 13.40 6.09
C THR A 166 -4.57 13.36 4.61
N PHE A 167 -5.47 13.64 3.67
CA PHE A 167 -5.13 13.72 2.25
C PHE A 167 -4.09 14.80 1.96
N GLN A 168 -4.26 15.99 2.56
CA GLN A 168 -3.29 17.09 2.43
C GLN A 168 -1.91 16.68 2.99
N ARG A 169 -1.86 15.97 4.12
CA ARG A 169 -0.62 15.46 4.71
C ARG A 169 0.07 14.45 3.79
N TYR A 170 -0.68 13.52 3.18
CA TYR A 170 -0.14 12.57 2.22
C TYR A 170 0.35 13.25 0.95
N GLN A 171 -0.40 14.21 0.43
CA GLN A 171 -0.01 14.99 -0.75
C GLN A 171 1.27 15.81 -0.49
N LYS A 172 1.37 16.47 0.66
CA LYS A 172 2.58 17.20 1.07
C LYS A 172 3.78 16.27 1.18
N CYS A 173 3.61 15.12 1.82
CA CYS A 173 4.64 14.09 1.92
C CYS A 173 5.13 13.66 0.53
N ARG A 174 4.22 13.28 -0.35
CA ARG A 174 4.54 12.89 -1.73
C ARG A 174 5.32 13.96 -2.47
N ASN A 175 4.89 15.22 -2.40
CA ASN A 175 5.56 16.33 -3.07
C ASN A 175 6.98 16.56 -2.55
N VAL A 176 7.18 16.45 -1.23
CA VAL A 176 8.51 16.55 -0.60
C VAL A 176 9.41 15.41 -1.06
N TYR A 177 8.92 14.16 -1.04
CA TYR A 177 9.67 12.98 -1.44
C TYR A 177 10.08 13.03 -2.93
N LEU A 178 9.15 13.42 -3.81
CA LEU A 178 9.45 13.60 -5.23
C LEU A 178 10.51 14.67 -5.48
N ARG A 179 10.46 15.78 -4.73
CA ARG A 179 11.46 16.84 -4.83
C ARG A 179 12.84 16.34 -4.39
N LEU A 180 12.92 15.68 -3.25
CA LEU A 180 14.18 15.14 -2.71
C LEU A 180 14.75 14.06 -3.62
N TRP A 181 13.92 13.21 -4.19
CA TRP A 181 14.33 12.20 -5.16
C TRP A 181 14.91 12.86 -6.44
N LYS A 182 14.26 13.92 -6.96
CA LYS A 182 14.78 14.70 -8.08
C LYS A 182 16.14 15.36 -7.78
N GLN A 183 16.42 15.61 -6.51
CA GLN A 183 17.72 16.12 -6.02
C GLN A 183 18.76 15.01 -5.80
N GLY A 184 18.46 13.76 -6.19
CA GLY A 184 19.40 12.64 -6.12
C GLY A 184 19.32 11.79 -4.85
N ARG A 185 18.32 12.01 -3.95
CA ARG A 185 18.11 11.15 -2.79
C ARG A 185 17.56 9.80 -3.23
N SER A 186 18.17 8.72 -2.76
CA SER A 186 17.64 7.36 -3.01
C SER A 186 16.37 7.08 -2.19
N VAL A 187 15.58 6.08 -2.63
CA VAL A 187 14.42 5.61 -1.86
C VAL A 187 14.82 5.22 -0.44
N LEU A 188 15.96 4.54 -0.30
CA LEU A 188 16.48 4.12 0.99
C LEU A 188 16.81 5.28 1.92
N GLN A 189 17.39 6.38 1.40
CA GLN A 189 17.65 7.61 2.16
C GLN A 189 16.36 8.34 2.56
N LEU A 190 15.30 8.21 1.75
CA LEU A 190 13.99 8.81 2.02
C LEU A 190 13.15 7.96 2.97
N THR A 191 13.51 6.69 3.19
CA THR A 191 12.77 5.79 4.07
C THR A 191 13.14 6.06 5.53
N VAL A 192 12.16 6.45 6.32
CA VAL A 192 12.31 6.64 7.76
C VAL A 192 12.45 5.27 8.43
N ALA A 193 13.46 5.11 9.29
CA ALA A 193 13.56 3.93 10.16
C ALA A 193 12.55 4.04 11.31
N VAL A 194 12.08 2.89 11.82
CA VAL A 194 11.21 2.80 13.01
C VAL A 194 12.03 2.32 14.17
#